data_569ee63331baf7e05ac5e3e4c9771fa0
#
_entry.id   569ee63331baf7e05ac5e3e4c9771fa0
#
_cell.length_a   1.000
_cell.length_b   1.000
_cell.length_c   1.000
_cell.angle_alpha   90.00
_cell.angle_beta   90.00
_cell.angle_gamma   90.00
#
_symmetry.space_group_name_H-M   'P 1'
#
loop_
_entity.id
_entity.type
_entity.pdbx_description
1 polymer ?
#
loop_
_entity_poly.entity_id
_entity_poly.type
_entity_poly.pdbx_seq_one_letter_code
_entity_poly.pdbx_strand_id
1 'polypeptide(L)'
;MEYNPTLPIYLQTANAIKRDIVTGKLPPGEKLPSVRDLAVEYTINPNTVSRVYKELESEGVCFTRRGMGTFVTEDSVKIDMLKKEMAGTLIRDFLEVMEQLVYSRHEAITFLEN
;
A
#
# COMPACT_ATOMS: atom_id res chain seq x y z
N MET A 1 -6.33 -11.67 -6.74
CA MET A 1 -5.83 -10.32 -7.11
C MET A 1 -5.24 -10.36 -8.51
N GLU A 2 -5.60 -9.42 -9.34
CA GLU A 2 -5.00 -9.29 -10.67
C GLU A 2 -3.74 -8.43 -10.57
N TYR A 3 -2.68 -8.87 -11.22
CA TYR A 3 -1.38 -8.20 -11.15
C TYR A 3 -1.08 -7.44 -12.43
N ASN A 4 -0.60 -6.21 -12.26
CA ASN A 4 -0.07 -5.41 -13.36
C ASN A 4 1.33 -5.94 -13.72
N PRO A 5 1.54 -6.46 -14.94
CA PRO A 5 2.84 -7.04 -15.31
C PRO A 5 3.99 -6.02 -15.39
N THR A 6 3.68 -4.72 -15.38
CA THR A 6 4.69 -3.66 -15.46
C THR A 6 5.23 -3.24 -14.09
N LEU A 7 4.64 -3.73 -12.99
CA LEU A 7 5.06 -3.41 -11.63
C LEU A 7 5.50 -4.67 -10.88
N PRO A 8 6.52 -4.56 -10.02
CA PRO A 8 6.93 -5.69 -9.17
C PRO A 8 5.77 -6.18 -8.31
N ILE A 9 5.64 -7.50 -8.20
CA ILE A 9 4.56 -8.13 -7.42
C ILE A 9 4.60 -7.69 -5.96
N TYR A 10 5.81 -7.60 -5.35
CA TYR A 10 5.91 -7.21 -3.95
C TYR A 10 5.37 -5.79 -3.72
N LEU A 11 5.58 -4.88 -4.66
CA LEU A 11 5.09 -3.51 -4.56
C LEU A 11 3.56 -3.46 -4.65
N GLN A 12 2.98 -4.20 -5.57
CA GLN A 12 1.53 -4.30 -5.71
C GLN A 12 0.90 -4.91 -4.45
N THR A 13 1.54 -5.94 -3.89
CA THR A 13 1.09 -6.61 -2.68
C THR A 13 1.14 -5.65 -1.48
N ALA A 14 2.25 -4.94 -1.31
CA ALA A 14 2.40 -3.95 -0.24
C ALA A 14 1.33 -2.86 -0.35
N ASN A 15 1.09 -2.34 -1.55
CA ASN A 15 0.09 -1.31 -1.79
C ASN A 15 -1.34 -1.81 -1.51
N ALA A 16 -1.64 -3.06 -1.84
CA ALA A 16 -2.95 -3.66 -1.54
C ALA A 16 -3.19 -3.74 -0.04
N ILE A 17 -2.20 -4.17 0.74
CA ILE A 17 -2.30 -4.23 2.21
C ILE A 17 -2.42 -2.83 2.80
N LYS A 18 -1.61 -1.89 2.36
CA LYS A 18 -1.68 -0.49 2.80
C LYS A 18 -3.05 0.12 2.54
N ARG A 19 -3.64 -0.16 1.38
CA ARG A 19 -4.98 0.30 1.04
C ARG A 19 -6.01 -0.25 2.00
N ASP A 20 -5.92 -1.53 2.34
CA ASP A 20 -6.83 -2.15 3.31
C ASP A 20 -6.68 -1.53 4.70
N ILE A 21 -5.47 -1.12 5.07
CA ILE A 21 -5.22 -0.44 6.35
C ILE A 21 -5.84 0.96 6.36
N VAL A 22 -5.56 1.77 5.34
CA VAL A 22 -6.03 3.17 5.33
C VAL A 22 -7.53 3.30 5.10
N THR A 23 -8.17 2.29 4.52
CA THR A 23 -9.62 2.27 4.32
C THR A 23 -10.38 1.64 5.48
N GLY A 24 -9.67 1.08 6.46
CA GLY A 24 -10.29 0.45 7.62
C GLY A 24 -10.73 -0.99 7.40
N LYS A 25 -10.48 -1.57 6.24
CA LYS A 25 -10.75 -2.98 5.99
C LYS A 25 -9.90 -3.87 6.90
N LEU A 26 -8.66 -3.44 7.17
CA LEU A 26 -7.79 -3.98 8.21
C LEU A 26 -7.69 -2.92 9.32
N PRO A 27 -8.52 -3.00 10.36
CA PRO A 27 -8.53 -1.97 11.40
C PRO A 27 -7.26 -1.94 12.25
N PRO A 28 -7.00 -0.82 12.96
CA PRO A 28 -5.83 -0.71 13.84
C PRO A 28 -5.78 -1.87 14.84
N GLY A 29 -4.59 -2.43 15.01
CA GLY A 29 -4.39 -3.53 15.95
C GLY A 29 -4.78 -4.91 15.44
N GLU A 30 -5.40 -5.01 14.28
CA GLU A 30 -5.80 -6.29 13.74
C GLU A 30 -4.61 -7.13 13.31
N LYS A 31 -4.68 -8.42 13.56
CA LYS A 31 -3.66 -9.37 13.14
C LYS A 31 -3.74 -9.61 11.64
N LEU A 32 -2.62 -9.50 10.96
CA LEU A 32 -2.52 -9.85 9.54
C LEU A 32 -2.56 -11.38 9.37
N PRO A 33 -2.99 -11.88 8.21
CA PRO A 33 -2.86 -13.30 7.89
C PRO A 33 -1.40 -13.74 8.02
N SER A 34 -1.18 -15.01 8.31
CA SER A 34 0.19 -15.56 8.29
C SER A 34 0.79 -15.40 6.89
N VAL A 35 2.12 -15.43 6.83
CA VAL A 35 2.84 -15.37 5.54
C VAL A 35 2.31 -16.45 4.58
N ARG A 36 2.12 -17.67 5.09
CA ARG A 36 1.61 -18.78 4.29
C ARG A 36 0.20 -18.52 3.77
N ASP A 37 -0.68 -18.07 4.65
CA ASP A 37 -2.08 -17.85 4.29
C ASP A 37 -2.22 -16.72 3.25
N LEU A 38 -1.48 -15.63 3.43
CA LEU A 38 -1.52 -14.54 2.46
C LEU A 38 -0.93 -14.96 1.12
N ALA A 39 0.14 -15.76 1.13
CA ALA A 39 0.74 -16.27 -0.10
C ALA A 39 -0.25 -17.12 -0.89
N VAL A 40 -1.04 -17.96 -0.22
CA VAL A 40 -2.10 -18.74 -0.85
C VAL A 40 -3.22 -17.84 -1.37
N GLU A 41 -3.69 -16.92 -0.55
CA GLU A 41 -4.78 -15.99 -0.92
C GLU A 41 -4.43 -15.15 -2.15
N TYR A 42 -3.22 -14.64 -2.19
CA TYR A 42 -2.76 -13.77 -3.28
C TYR A 42 -2.10 -14.54 -4.43
N THR A 43 -1.88 -15.84 -4.27
CA THR A 43 -1.22 -16.69 -5.26
C THR A 43 0.18 -16.19 -5.60
N ILE A 44 0.98 -15.91 -4.57
CA ILE A 44 2.35 -15.43 -4.70
C ILE A 44 3.30 -16.23 -3.81
N ASN A 45 4.61 -16.06 -4.06
CA ASN A 45 5.64 -16.73 -3.30
C ASN A 45 5.63 -16.27 -1.83
N PRO A 46 5.68 -17.18 -0.84
CA PRO A 46 5.78 -16.82 0.58
C PRO A 46 6.96 -15.90 0.89
N ASN A 47 8.08 -16.04 0.20
CA ASN A 47 9.24 -15.16 0.40
C ASN A 47 8.91 -13.71 0.03
N THR A 48 8.07 -13.50 -0.97
CA THR A 48 7.60 -12.18 -1.35
C THR A 48 6.73 -11.60 -0.25
N VAL A 49 5.83 -12.38 0.34
CA VAL A 49 5.00 -11.94 1.47
C VAL A 49 5.87 -11.58 2.67
N SER A 50 6.86 -12.41 3.00
CA SER A 50 7.79 -12.12 4.09
C SER A 50 8.49 -10.79 3.89
N ARG A 51 8.95 -10.50 2.68
CA ARG A 51 9.58 -9.23 2.33
C ARG A 51 8.61 -8.06 2.53
N VAL A 52 7.38 -8.21 2.08
CA VAL A 52 6.35 -7.18 2.23
C VAL A 52 6.10 -6.89 3.72
N TYR A 53 5.93 -7.92 4.53
CA TYR A 53 5.69 -7.74 5.97
C TYR A 53 6.86 -7.04 6.66
N LYS A 54 8.10 -7.37 6.29
CA LYS A 54 9.28 -6.70 6.83
C LYS A 54 9.32 -5.22 6.45
N GLU A 55 8.94 -4.88 5.23
CA GLU A 55 8.87 -3.49 4.79
C GLU A 55 7.79 -2.71 5.54
N LEU A 56 6.60 -3.29 5.72
CA LEU A 56 5.52 -2.66 6.48
C LEU A 56 5.92 -2.44 7.94
N GLU A 57 6.66 -3.38 8.53
CA GLU A 57 7.20 -3.24 9.87
C GLU A 57 8.26 -2.15 9.93
N SER A 58 9.18 -2.12 8.97
CA SER A 58 10.21 -1.09 8.86
C SER A 58 9.61 0.31 8.74
N GLU A 59 8.51 0.46 8.03
CA GLU A 59 7.80 1.73 7.89
C GLU A 59 6.94 2.08 9.10
N GLY A 60 6.84 1.18 10.08
CA GLY A 60 6.02 1.38 11.27
C GLY A 60 4.52 1.25 11.03
N VAL A 61 4.11 0.75 9.88
CA VAL A 61 2.70 0.51 9.52
C VAL A 61 2.18 -0.74 10.21
N CYS A 62 3.05 -1.70 10.44
CA CYS A 62 2.75 -2.94 11.14
C CYS A 62 3.81 -3.19 12.21
N PHE A 63 3.49 -4.04 13.18
CA PHE A 63 4.44 -4.49 14.18
C PHE A 63 4.32 -6.00 14.39
N THR A 64 5.44 -6.63 14.70
CA THR A 64 5.48 -8.07 14.96
C THR A 64 5.59 -8.31 16.46
N ARG A 65 4.74 -9.21 16.97
CA ARG A 65 4.86 -9.75 18.32
C ARG A 65 5.35 -11.18 18.22
N ARG A 66 6.50 -11.43 18.80
CA ARG A 66 7.17 -12.74 18.73
C ARG A 66 6.23 -13.85 19.20
N GLY A 67 6.07 -14.88 18.38
CA GLY A 67 5.19 -16.01 18.67
C GLY A 67 3.71 -15.74 18.47
N MET A 68 3.31 -14.52 18.17
CA MET A 68 1.91 -14.13 18.01
C MET A 68 1.53 -13.69 16.59
N GLY A 69 2.48 -13.13 15.85
CA GLY A 69 2.26 -12.70 14.47
C GLY A 69 2.49 -11.22 14.21
N THR A 70 2.01 -10.76 13.08
CA THR A 70 2.14 -9.36 12.63
C THR A 70 0.78 -8.67 12.72
N PHE A 71 0.79 -7.44 13.21
CA PHE A 71 -0.42 -6.68 13.51
C PHE A 71 -0.36 -5.30 12.88
N VAL A 72 -1.52 -4.76 12.50
CA VAL A 72 -1.64 -3.38 12.03
C VAL A 72 -1.32 -2.43 13.19
N THR A 73 -0.59 -1.35 12.91
CA THR A 73 -0.31 -0.32 13.92
C THR A 73 -1.59 0.20 14.56
N GLU A 74 -1.52 0.52 15.84
CA GLU A 74 -2.62 1.18 16.57
C GLU A 74 -2.52 2.71 16.51
N ASP A 75 -1.44 3.24 15.94
CA ASP A 75 -1.19 4.68 15.84
C ASP A 75 -1.99 5.27 14.69
N SER A 76 -3.09 5.94 15.02
CA SER A 76 -3.97 6.57 14.05
C SER A 76 -3.28 7.69 13.26
N VAL A 77 -2.31 8.37 13.87
CA VAL A 77 -1.54 9.41 13.18
C VAL A 77 -0.70 8.80 12.07
N LYS A 78 -0.08 7.65 12.32
CA LYS A 78 0.69 6.94 11.30
C LYS A 78 -0.19 6.48 10.14
N ILE A 79 -1.38 5.98 10.43
CA ILE A 79 -2.33 5.56 9.41
C ILE A 79 -2.76 6.76 8.55
N ASP A 80 -3.07 7.89 9.17
CA ASP A 80 -3.42 9.11 8.45
C ASP A 80 -2.26 9.61 7.57
N MET A 81 -1.05 9.56 8.09
CA MET A 81 0.15 9.94 7.32
C MET A 81 0.35 9.01 6.13
N LEU A 82 0.16 7.72 6.32
CA LEU A 82 0.24 6.74 5.23
C LEU A 82 -0.77 7.04 4.14
N LYS A 83 -2.01 7.32 4.53
CA LYS A 83 -3.07 7.65 3.58
C LYS A 83 -2.73 8.88 2.74
N LYS A 84 -2.21 9.93 3.40
CA LYS A 84 -1.78 11.16 2.71
C LYS A 84 -0.60 10.91 1.77
N GLU A 85 0.36 10.10 2.20
CA GLU A 85 1.50 9.73 1.38
C GLU A 85 1.06 8.96 0.13
N MET A 86 0.15 8.01 0.28
CA MET A 86 -0.39 7.26 -0.85
C MET A 86 -1.12 8.17 -1.84
N ALA A 87 -1.95 9.09 -1.32
CA ALA A 87 -2.65 10.07 -2.16
C ALA A 87 -1.66 10.98 -2.89
N GLY A 88 -0.64 11.44 -2.19
CA GLY A 88 0.40 12.30 -2.78
C GLY A 88 1.17 11.61 -3.90
N THR A 89 1.49 10.32 -3.74
CA THR A 89 2.15 9.53 -4.78
C THR A 89 1.26 9.41 -6.02
N LEU A 90 -0.02 9.11 -5.84
CA LEU A 90 -0.97 9.03 -6.95
C LEU A 90 -1.10 10.35 -7.71
N ILE A 91 -1.13 11.46 -6.99
CA ILE A 91 -1.21 12.79 -7.60
C ILE A 91 0.06 13.09 -8.39
N ARG A 92 1.23 12.82 -7.81
CA ARG A 92 2.52 13.03 -8.50
C ARG A 92 2.61 12.21 -9.77
N ASP A 93 2.23 10.93 -9.71
CA ASP A 93 2.26 10.03 -10.86
C ASP A 93 1.32 10.51 -11.95
N PHE A 94 0.11 10.94 -11.57
CA PHE A 94 -0.86 11.50 -12.50
C PHE A 94 -0.31 12.76 -13.21
N LEU A 95 0.25 13.70 -12.44
CA LEU A 95 0.80 14.93 -13.01
C LEU A 95 2.00 14.66 -13.91
N GLU A 96 2.85 13.69 -13.54
CA GLU A 96 4.00 13.29 -14.35
C GLU A 96 3.55 12.75 -15.73
N VAL A 97 2.55 11.89 -15.74
CA VAL A 97 2.02 11.35 -17.00
C VAL A 97 1.33 12.43 -17.83
N MET A 98 0.59 13.33 -17.17
CA MET A 98 -0.02 14.48 -17.89
C MET A 98 1.05 15.36 -18.54
N GLU A 99 2.16 15.60 -17.84
CA GLU A 99 3.28 16.35 -18.38
C GLU A 99 3.89 15.66 -19.60
N GLN A 100 4.01 14.33 -19.58
CA GLN A 100 4.47 13.54 -20.72
C GLN A 100 3.54 13.70 -21.94
N LEU A 101 2.27 13.98 -21.72
CA LEU A 101 1.30 14.30 -22.76
C LEU A 101 1.31 15.78 -23.14
N VAL A 102 2.27 16.55 -22.60
CA VAL A 102 2.43 17.99 -22.84
C VAL A 102 1.28 18.82 -22.25
N TYR A 103 0.62 18.33 -21.20
CA TYR A 103 -0.32 19.13 -20.43
C TYR A 103 0.38 19.75 -19.25
N SER A 104 0.08 21.04 -18.99
CA SER A 104 0.57 21.71 -17.79
C SER A 104 -0.22 21.25 -16.55
N ARG A 105 0.33 21.56 -15.38
CA ARG A 105 -0.37 21.32 -14.11
C ARG A 105 -1.73 22.05 -14.09
N HIS A 106 -1.76 23.27 -14.56
CA HIS A 106 -2.99 24.07 -14.62
C HIS A 106 -4.04 23.40 -15.49
N GLU A 107 -3.64 22.90 -16.65
CA GLU A 107 -4.55 22.19 -17.55
C GLU A 107 -5.07 20.89 -16.93
N ALA A 108 -4.20 20.15 -16.21
CA ALA A 108 -4.61 18.94 -15.49
C ALA A 108 -5.66 19.26 -14.43
N ILE A 109 -5.47 20.35 -13.68
CA ILE A 109 -6.43 20.81 -12.66
C ILE A 109 -7.76 21.15 -13.32
N THR A 110 -7.74 21.80 -14.47
CA THR A 110 -8.95 22.16 -15.23
C THR A 110 -9.73 20.91 -15.63
N PHE A 111 -9.06 19.84 -16.08
CA PHE A 111 -9.71 18.58 -16.37
C PHE A 111 -10.42 18.00 -15.15
N LEU A 112 -9.78 18.08 -13.98
CA LEU A 112 -10.33 17.54 -12.73
C LEU A 112 -11.55 18.32 -12.25
N GLU A 113 -11.65 19.59 -12.57
CA GLU A 113 -12.75 20.48 -12.14
C GLU A 113 -13.98 20.41 -13.05
N ASN A 114 -13.86 19.78 -14.19
CA ASN A 114 -14.96 19.68 -15.17
C ASN A 114 -15.79 18.39 -14.96
#